data_7ba08525ff7cf402f3861290cbcd09e6
#
_entry.id   7ba08525ff7cf402f3861290cbcd09e6
#
_cell.length_a   1.000
_cell.length_b   1.000
_cell.length_c   1.000
_cell.angle_alpha   90.00
_cell.angle_beta   90.00
_cell.angle_gamma   90.00
#
_symmetry.space_group_name_H-M   'P 1'
#
loop_
_entity.id
_entity.type
_entity.pdbx_description
1 polymer ?
#
loop_
_entity_poly.entity_id
_entity_poly.type
_entity_poly.pdbx_seq_one_letter_code
_entity_poly.pdbx_strand_id
1 'polypeptide(L)'
;MSVKSLYHNNNGRPSRGEVWWVKLDPSKNHQTVKTRPCLVISVDQVNSGAANIVIVIPIEFENQGIASHVRVDPREVDLKATGFIQCEDIRMVPLDRVQSCAGVLPVGKMVEVEENVSLLLGLG
;
A
#
# COMPACT_ATOMS: atom_id res chain seq x y z
N MET A 1 4.40 -21.90 9.21
CA MET A 1 4.62 -21.08 7.99
C MET A 1 3.97 -19.73 8.19
N SER A 2 4.66 -18.65 7.86
CA SER A 2 4.11 -17.32 8.01
C SER A 2 3.15 -16.99 6.86
N VAL A 3 2.23 -16.08 7.11
CA VAL A 3 1.31 -15.57 6.07
C VAL A 3 2.11 -15.03 4.89
N LYS A 4 3.20 -14.36 5.17
CA LYS A 4 4.09 -13.79 4.16
C LYS A 4 4.58 -14.83 3.18
N SER A 5 5.03 -15.99 3.65
CA SER A 5 5.54 -17.03 2.76
C SER A 5 4.45 -17.73 1.95
N LEU A 6 3.17 -17.56 2.31
CA LEU A 6 2.05 -18.08 1.53
C LEU A 6 1.71 -17.22 0.32
N TYR A 7 1.95 -15.92 0.41
CA TYR A 7 1.42 -14.96 -0.56
C TYR A 7 2.42 -14.45 -1.57
N HIS A 8 3.70 -14.62 -1.31
CA HIS A 8 4.68 -14.16 -2.27
C HIS A 8 5.97 -14.95 -2.16
N ASN A 9 6.68 -15.00 -3.24
CA ASN A 9 7.98 -15.66 -3.37
C ASN A 9 9.00 -14.69 -3.96
N ASN A 10 8.94 -13.43 -3.54
CA ASN A 10 9.78 -12.35 -4.04
C ASN A 10 10.98 -12.10 -3.12
N ASN A 11 11.54 -13.19 -2.55
CA ASN A 11 12.71 -13.16 -1.66
C ASN A 11 12.52 -12.25 -0.45
N GLY A 12 11.32 -12.26 0.13
CA GLY A 12 10.99 -11.41 1.27
C GLY A 12 10.67 -9.98 0.92
N ARG A 13 10.75 -9.61 -0.36
CA ARG A 13 10.38 -8.28 -0.81
C ARG A 13 8.88 -8.17 -1.04
N PRO A 14 8.32 -6.96 -1.03
CA PRO A 14 6.89 -6.77 -1.29
C PRO A 14 6.50 -7.21 -2.70
N SER A 15 5.26 -7.67 -2.83
CA SER A 15 4.64 -7.98 -4.11
C SER A 15 3.40 -7.12 -4.30
N ARG A 16 3.07 -6.83 -5.56
CA ARG A 16 1.89 -6.04 -5.93
C ARG A 16 0.63 -6.64 -5.31
N GLY A 17 -0.19 -5.80 -4.70
CA GLY A 17 -1.43 -6.23 -4.04
C GLY A 17 -1.29 -6.52 -2.56
N GLU A 18 -0.07 -6.58 -2.05
CA GLU A 18 0.17 -6.76 -0.62
C GLU A 18 0.07 -5.43 0.11
N VAL A 19 -0.33 -5.49 1.39
CA VAL A 19 -0.32 -4.35 2.29
C VAL A 19 0.85 -4.54 3.25
N TRP A 20 1.70 -3.53 3.35
CA TRP A 20 2.89 -3.56 4.19
C TRP A 20 2.92 -2.34 5.10
N TRP A 21 3.47 -2.52 6.30
CA TRP A 21 3.78 -1.41 7.20
C TRP A 21 5.04 -0.73 6.69
N VAL A 22 4.97 0.59 6.50
CA VAL A 22 6.04 1.39 5.89
C VAL A 22 6.30 2.64 6.72
N LYS A 23 7.57 2.97 6.93
CA LYS A 23 7.97 4.24 7.54
C LYS A 23 7.88 5.32 6.47
N LEU A 24 6.94 6.23 6.62
CA LEU A 24 6.76 7.34 5.69
C LEU A 24 7.43 8.59 6.23
N ASP A 25 8.06 9.33 5.34
CA ASP A 25 8.68 10.60 5.70
C ASP A 25 7.61 11.61 6.14
N PRO A 26 7.97 12.60 6.97
CA PRO A 26 7.02 13.63 7.37
C PRO A 26 6.48 14.38 6.17
N SER A 27 5.19 14.67 6.20
CA SER A 27 4.57 15.56 5.22
C SER A 27 4.76 17.02 5.63
N LYS A 28 4.28 17.95 4.80
CA LYS A 28 4.35 19.38 5.12
C LYS A 28 3.69 19.72 6.47
N ASN A 29 2.67 18.95 6.86
CA ASN A 29 1.89 19.21 8.07
C ASN A 29 2.29 18.34 9.25
N HIS A 30 3.28 17.45 9.07
CA HIS A 30 3.72 16.54 10.12
C HIS A 30 5.23 16.56 10.22
N GLN A 31 5.73 16.69 11.45
CA GLN A 31 7.15 16.83 11.73
C GLN A 31 7.86 15.51 12.00
N THR A 32 7.13 14.40 12.08
CA THR A 32 7.70 13.11 12.47
C THR A 32 7.44 12.03 11.44
N VAL A 33 8.39 11.09 11.34
CA VAL A 33 8.20 9.87 10.56
C VAL A 33 7.08 9.06 11.19
N LYS A 34 6.15 8.55 10.37
CA LYS A 34 5.06 7.71 10.84
C LYS A 34 5.09 6.38 10.11
N THR A 35 4.86 5.30 10.86
CA THR A 35 4.68 3.98 10.27
C THR A 35 3.20 3.80 9.96
N ARG A 36 2.89 3.56 8.69
CA ARG A 36 1.52 3.38 8.20
C ARG A 36 1.43 2.14 7.34
N PRO A 37 0.26 1.50 7.30
CA PRO A 37 0.04 0.46 6.30
C PRO A 37 -0.07 1.12 4.93
N CYS A 38 0.52 0.47 3.92
CA CYS A 38 0.53 0.96 2.55
C CYS A 38 0.24 -0.20 1.60
N LEU A 39 -0.57 0.06 0.58
CA LEU A 39 -0.81 -0.89 -0.49
C LEU A 39 0.34 -0.80 -1.49
N VAL A 40 0.94 -1.94 -1.81
CA VAL A 40 1.98 -2.03 -2.84
C VAL A 40 1.32 -2.13 -4.21
N ILE A 41 1.59 -1.19 -5.10
CA ILE A 41 1.02 -1.17 -6.45
C ILE A 41 2.06 -1.44 -7.53
N SER A 42 3.35 -1.36 -7.21
CA SER A 42 4.39 -1.67 -8.18
C SER A 42 4.52 -3.17 -8.41
N VAL A 43 4.88 -3.52 -9.65
CA VAL A 43 5.06 -4.91 -10.07
C VAL A 43 6.35 -5.50 -9.50
N ASP A 44 6.45 -6.83 -9.50
CA ASP A 44 7.60 -7.52 -8.92
C ASP A 44 8.93 -7.15 -9.60
N GLN A 45 8.91 -6.85 -10.89
CA GLN A 45 10.11 -6.42 -11.60
C GLN A 45 10.69 -5.14 -11.01
N VAL A 46 9.84 -4.25 -10.52
CA VAL A 46 10.27 -3.03 -9.81
C VAL A 46 10.69 -3.37 -8.39
N ASN A 47 9.86 -4.15 -7.68
CA ASN A 47 10.04 -4.44 -6.26
C ASN A 47 11.31 -5.25 -5.99
N SER A 48 11.70 -6.10 -6.92
CA SER A 48 12.92 -6.92 -6.82
C SER A 48 14.09 -6.34 -7.59
N GLY A 49 13.91 -5.17 -8.20
CA GLY A 49 14.93 -4.57 -9.03
C GLY A 49 16.08 -3.92 -8.27
N ALA A 50 17.11 -3.55 -8.99
CA ALA A 50 18.34 -2.97 -8.42
C ALA A 50 18.16 -1.57 -7.85
N ALA A 51 17.06 -0.89 -8.18
CA ALA A 51 16.79 0.45 -7.66
C ALA A 51 16.41 0.45 -6.18
N ASN A 52 16.02 -0.71 -5.62
CA ASN A 52 15.63 -0.86 -4.22
C ASN A 52 14.51 0.11 -3.82
N ILE A 53 13.46 0.16 -4.63
CA ILE A 53 12.28 0.99 -4.40
C ILE A 53 11.00 0.17 -4.52
N VAL A 54 9.93 0.70 -3.91
CA VAL A 54 8.55 0.23 -4.14
C VAL A 54 7.65 1.43 -4.34
N ILE A 55 6.58 1.24 -5.09
CA ILE A 55 5.55 2.28 -5.25
C ILE A 55 4.35 1.85 -4.45
N VAL A 56 3.91 2.73 -3.55
CA VAL A 56 2.87 2.41 -2.57
C VAL A 56 1.79 3.49 -2.53
N ILE A 57 0.65 3.12 -1.95
CA ILE A 57 -0.43 4.05 -1.62
C ILE A 57 -0.70 3.92 -0.12
N PRO A 58 -0.55 4.99 0.67
CA PRO A 58 -0.82 4.94 2.10
C PRO A 58 -2.28 4.66 2.43
N ILE A 59 -2.49 4.02 3.56
CA ILE A 59 -3.82 3.75 4.12
C ILE A 59 -3.99 4.60 5.38
N GLU A 60 -5.07 5.38 5.43
CA GLU A 60 -5.41 6.21 6.58
C GLU A 60 -6.56 5.59 7.34
N PHE A 61 -6.58 5.77 8.66
CA PHE A 61 -7.66 5.21 9.49
C PHE A 61 -8.84 6.18 9.68
N GLU A 62 -8.66 7.43 9.31
CA GLU A 62 -9.73 8.42 9.38
C GLU A 62 -10.50 8.48 8.06
N ASN A 63 -11.82 8.42 8.13
CA ASN A 63 -12.66 8.62 6.96
C ASN A 63 -12.76 10.11 6.65
N GLN A 64 -12.06 10.54 5.61
CA GLN A 64 -12.03 11.96 5.21
C GLN A 64 -13.14 12.31 4.22
N GLY A 65 -13.98 11.34 3.84
CA GLY A 65 -15.07 11.59 2.88
C GLY A 65 -14.61 11.86 1.47
N ILE A 66 -13.41 11.44 1.10
CA ILE A 66 -12.85 11.67 -0.24
C ILE A 66 -13.24 10.51 -1.15
N ALA A 67 -13.84 10.85 -2.30
CA ALA A 67 -14.41 9.86 -3.20
C ALA A 67 -13.39 8.88 -3.79
N SER A 68 -12.13 9.32 -3.95
CA SER A 68 -11.08 8.45 -4.50
C SER A 68 -10.54 7.45 -3.49
N HIS A 69 -10.89 7.56 -2.21
CA HIS A 69 -10.44 6.62 -1.20
C HIS A 69 -11.19 5.30 -1.29
N VAL A 70 -10.47 4.19 -1.09
CA VAL A 70 -11.07 2.84 -1.10
C VAL A 70 -11.03 2.29 0.31
N ARG A 71 -12.19 1.92 0.83
CA ARG A 71 -12.33 1.37 2.18
C ARG A 71 -11.79 -0.06 2.25
N VAL A 72 -11.03 -0.36 3.32
CA VAL A 72 -10.52 -1.69 3.62
C VAL A 72 -10.99 -2.10 5.01
N ASP A 73 -11.63 -3.26 5.10
CA ASP A 73 -12.10 -3.82 6.35
C ASP A 73 -10.93 -4.50 7.08
N PRO A 74 -10.84 -4.36 8.43
CA PRO A 74 -9.77 -5.04 9.19
C PRO A 74 -9.76 -6.56 9.04
N ARG A 75 -10.86 -7.15 8.58
CA ARG A 75 -10.92 -8.59 8.31
C ARG A 75 -10.32 -8.97 6.98
N GLU A 76 -10.12 -8.02 6.08
CA GLU A 76 -9.55 -8.27 4.75
C GLU A 76 -8.02 -8.29 4.79
N VAL A 77 -7.44 -7.41 5.57
CA VAL A 77 -6.00 -7.41 5.88
C VAL A 77 -5.83 -7.10 7.36
N ASP A 78 -4.70 -7.48 7.93
CA ASP A 78 -4.45 -7.36 9.37
C ASP A 78 -4.21 -5.89 9.77
N LEU A 79 -5.31 -5.15 9.89
CA LEU A 79 -5.30 -3.76 10.35
C LEU A 79 -6.03 -3.66 11.69
N LYS A 80 -5.67 -2.64 12.46
CA LYS A 80 -6.28 -2.40 13.78
C LYS A 80 -7.71 -1.83 13.68
N ALA A 81 -8.08 -1.26 12.54
CA ALA A 81 -9.37 -0.61 12.31
C ALA A 81 -9.63 -0.53 10.82
N THR A 82 -10.84 -0.09 10.43
CA THR A 82 -11.16 0.19 9.04
C THR A 82 -10.18 1.22 8.48
N GLY A 83 -9.60 0.92 7.35
CA GLY A 83 -8.67 1.80 6.67
C GLY A 83 -9.24 2.37 5.38
N PHE A 84 -8.60 3.41 4.88
CA PHE A 84 -8.99 4.08 3.64
C PHE A 84 -7.74 4.26 2.79
N ILE A 85 -7.70 3.57 1.65
CA ILE A 85 -6.57 3.66 0.72
C ILE A 85 -6.66 4.99 -0.01
N GLN A 86 -5.65 5.83 0.17
CA GLN A 86 -5.63 7.20 -0.38
C GLN A 86 -5.10 7.19 -1.80
N CYS A 87 -5.94 6.81 -2.77
CA CYS A 87 -5.52 6.59 -4.16
C CYS A 87 -4.81 7.79 -4.80
N GLU A 88 -5.06 8.99 -4.31
CA GLU A 88 -4.40 10.20 -4.83
C GLU A 88 -2.97 10.38 -4.29
N ASP A 89 -2.57 9.62 -3.28
CA ASP A 89 -1.27 9.78 -2.62
C ASP A 89 -0.30 8.65 -3.00
N ILE A 90 -0.16 8.41 -4.30
CA ILE A 90 0.79 7.44 -4.83
C ILE A 90 2.18 7.99 -4.62
N ARG A 91 3.06 7.18 -4.03
CA ARG A 91 4.45 7.61 -3.82
C ARG A 91 5.42 6.44 -3.90
N MET A 92 6.63 6.76 -4.31
CA MET A 92 7.74 5.83 -4.28
C MET A 92 8.43 5.92 -2.92
N VAL A 93 8.78 4.78 -2.35
CA VAL A 93 9.54 4.73 -1.10
C VAL A 93 10.75 3.82 -1.27
N PRO A 94 11.86 4.12 -0.58
CA PRO A 94 13.00 3.20 -0.53
C PRO A 94 12.59 1.88 0.13
N LEU A 95 13.14 0.79 -0.37
CA LEU A 95 12.81 -0.55 0.14
C LEU A 95 13.12 -0.70 1.63
N ASP A 96 14.14 -0.02 2.14
CA ASP A 96 14.52 -0.09 3.56
C ASP A 96 13.49 0.55 4.50
N ARG A 97 12.50 1.25 3.97
CA ARG A 97 11.39 1.81 4.77
C ARG A 97 10.28 0.79 4.98
N VAL A 98 10.29 -0.29 4.23
CA VAL A 98 9.25 -1.32 4.28
C VAL A 98 9.57 -2.32 5.39
N GLN A 99 8.61 -2.58 6.28
CA GLN A 99 8.86 -3.37 7.49
C GLN A 99 8.25 -4.76 7.45
N SER A 100 6.92 -4.86 7.55
CA SER A 100 6.25 -6.15 7.68
C SER A 100 4.97 -6.18 6.86
N CYS A 101 4.61 -7.37 6.39
CA CYS A 101 3.41 -7.59 5.59
C CYS A 101 2.18 -7.77 6.48
N ALA A 102 1.13 -7.04 6.17
CA ALA A 102 -0.16 -7.14 6.86
C ALA A 102 -1.15 -8.05 6.13
N GLY A 103 -0.82 -8.49 4.93
CA GLY A 103 -1.68 -9.38 4.16
C GLY A 103 -1.79 -8.97 2.69
N VAL A 104 -2.75 -9.57 2.02
CA VAL A 104 -3.01 -9.32 0.59
C VAL A 104 -4.39 -8.70 0.44
N LEU A 105 -4.47 -7.61 -0.30
CA LEU A 105 -5.75 -6.96 -0.56
C LEU A 105 -6.62 -7.86 -1.45
N PRO A 106 -7.91 -8.04 -1.12
CA PRO A 106 -8.80 -8.82 -1.97
C PRO A 106 -8.86 -8.25 -3.40
N VAL A 107 -9.01 -9.15 -4.36
CA VAL A 107 -9.00 -8.79 -5.79
C VAL A 107 -10.02 -7.71 -6.12
N GLY A 108 -11.23 -7.79 -5.57
CA GLY A 108 -12.26 -6.79 -5.82
C GLY A 108 -11.87 -5.40 -5.35
N LYS A 109 -11.18 -5.32 -4.22
CA LYS A 109 -10.67 -4.03 -3.72
C LYS A 109 -9.54 -3.52 -4.59
N MET A 110 -8.68 -4.43 -5.05
CA MET A 110 -7.58 -4.05 -5.95
C MET A 110 -8.12 -3.46 -7.25
N VAL A 111 -9.21 -4.02 -7.79
CA VAL A 111 -9.88 -3.49 -8.98
C VAL A 111 -10.39 -2.07 -8.73
N GLU A 112 -11.02 -1.82 -7.57
CA GLU A 112 -11.48 -0.47 -7.20
C GLU A 112 -10.32 0.53 -7.16
N VAL A 113 -9.20 0.12 -6.57
CA VAL A 113 -8.00 0.97 -6.49
C VAL A 113 -7.50 1.28 -7.90
N GLU A 114 -7.37 0.26 -8.75
CA GLU A 114 -6.91 0.44 -10.12
C GLU A 114 -7.79 1.40 -10.90
N GLU A 115 -9.10 1.27 -10.78
CA GLU A 115 -10.06 2.17 -11.43
C GLU A 115 -9.88 3.61 -10.96
N ASN A 116 -9.77 3.81 -9.64
CA ASN A 116 -9.61 5.14 -9.07
C ASN A 116 -8.27 5.77 -9.49
N VAL A 117 -7.20 4.99 -9.46
CA VAL A 117 -5.88 5.47 -9.89
C VAL A 117 -5.90 5.85 -11.38
N SER A 118 -6.52 5.02 -12.21
CA SER A 118 -6.65 5.31 -13.64
C SER A 118 -7.39 6.60 -13.90
N LEU A 119 -8.48 6.83 -13.16
CA LEU A 119 -9.24 8.08 -13.27
C LEU A 119 -8.42 9.28 -12.83
N LEU A 120 -7.73 9.16 -11.70
CA LEU A 120 -6.92 10.26 -11.16
C LEU A 120 -5.75 10.63 -12.08
N LEU A 121 -5.19 9.65 -12.76
CA LEU A 121 -4.04 9.86 -13.64
C LEU A 121 -4.42 10.05 -15.11
N GLY A 122 -5.69 9.95 -15.43
CA GLY A 122 -6.15 10.10 -16.81
C GLY A 122 -5.70 8.98 -17.72
N LEU A 123 -5.56 7.77 -17.18
CA LEU A 123 -5.10 6.62 -17.97
C LEU A 123 -6.23 5.93 -18.74
N GLY A 124 -7.42 6.41 -18.64
CA GLY A 124 -8.54 5.94 -19.41
C GLY A 124 -9.14 4.68 -18.94
#